data_aa0bbe7bc68de515efe7d5888fd19743
#
_entry.id   aa0bbe7bc68de515efe7d5888fd19743
#
_cell.length_a   1.000
_cell.length_b   1.000
_cell.length_c   1.000
_cell.angle_alpha   90.00
_cell.angle_beta   90.00
_cell.angle_gamma   90.00
#
_symmetry.space_group_name_H-M   'P 1'
#
loop_
_entity.id
_entity.type
_entity.pdbx_description
1 polymer ?
#
loop_
_entity_poly.entity_id
_entity_poly.type
_entity_poly.pdbx_seq_one_letter_code
_entity_poly.pdbx_strand_id
1 'polypeptide(L)'
;ILYRLVGSEMCIRDRKWDEDTFGLEYDLDLFNIVAVDDFNMGAMENKSLNIFNSRLVLATPQSATDADYAAIEGVVAHEYFHNYTGNRVTCRDWFQLSLKEGLTVYRDQEFSADMNSRGVKRIGDVSRLRTAQFAQDAGPMAHPIRPESYIKMDNFYTVTVYEKGAEVVRMYETLLGKDGFRKGMDLYFQRHDGQAVTTEDFFAAMADANGADTGYQRMNQNGG
;
A
#
# COMPACT_ATOMS: atom_id res chain seq x y z
N ILE A 1 33.44 -9.69 -2.19
CA ILE A 1 32.16 -10.38 -2.40
C ILE A 1 31.17 -9.27 -2.77
N LEU A 2 30.91 -9.10 -4.08
CA LEU A 2 29.86 -8.22 -4.54
C LEU A 2 28.52 -8.94 -4.28
N TYR A 3 27.93 -8.70 -3.12
CA TYR A 3 26.47 -8.83 -3.00
C TYR A 3 25.88 -7.71 -3.86
N ARG A 4 25.44 -8.05 -5.06
CA ARG A 4 24.64 -7.14 -5.86
C ARG A 4 23.35 -6.93 -5.08
N LEU A 5 23.20 -5.76 -4.49
CA LEU A 5 21.96 -5.34 -3.86
C LEU A 5 20.90 -5.27 -4.96
N VAL A 6 20.15 -6.35 -5.13
CA VAL A 6 19.01 -6.42 -6.07
C VAL A 6 18.06 -5.26 -5.80
N GLY A 7 17.95 -4.81 -4.54
CA GLY A 7 17.13 -3.67 -4.14
C GLY A 7 17.49 -2.32 -4.76
N SER A 8 18.74 -2.04 -5.13
CA SER A 8 19.10 -0.71 -5.64
C SER A 8 18.60 -0.46 -7.07
N GLU A 9 18.58 -1.49 -7.93
CA GLU A 9 18.02 -1.38 -9.28
C GLU A 9 16.48 -1.37 -9.25
N MET A 10 15.87 -2.04 -8.26
CA MET A 10 14.43 -2.03 -8.02
C MET A 10 13.95 -0.65 -7.58
N CYS A 11 14.59 -0.01 -6.60
CA CYS A 11 14.23 1.35 -6.15
C CYS A 11 14.22 2.40 -7.27
N ILE A 12 15.04 2.25 -8.32
CA ILE A 12 15.03 3.15 -9.48
C ILE A 12 13.76 2.96 -10.31
N ARG A 13 13.29 1.72 -10.48
CA ARG A 13 12.07 1.41 -11.23
C ARG A 13 10.82 1.81 -10.47
N ASP A 14 10.79 1.54 -9.15
CA ASP A 14 9.70 1.91 -8.25
C ASP A 14 9.49 3.41 -8.24
N ARG A 15 10.59 4.17 -8.08
CA ARG A 15 10.59 5.63 -8.11
C ARG A 15 10.06 6.15 -9.45
N LYS A 16 10.61 5.67 -10.56
CA LYS A 16 10.18 6.12 -11.88
C LYS A 16 8.70 5.79 -12.14
N TRP A 17 8.25 4.62 -11.73
CA TRP A 17 6.84 4.23 -11.90
C TRP A 17 5.91 5.13 -11.09
N ASP A 18 6.27 5.48 -9.85
CA ASP A 18 5.48 6.35 -8.99
C ASP A 18 5.40 7.77 -9.53
N GLU A 19 6.54 8.30 -10.01
CA GLU A 19 6.62 9.59 -10.66
C GLU A 19 5.77 9.62 -11.96
N ASP A 20 5.86 8.60 -12.80
CA ASP A 20 5.11 8.50 -14.06
C ASP A 20 3.61 8.26 -13.81
N THR A 21 3.25 7.40 -12.85
CA THR A 21 1.87 6.95 -12.61
C THR A 21 1.09 7.91 -11.74
N PHE A 22 1.69 8.44 -10.68
CA PHE A 22 1.02 9.29 -9.69
C PHE A 22 1.61 10.70 -9.57
N GLY A 23 2.71 11.01 -10.26
CA GLY A 23 3.38 12.30 -10.15
C GLY A 23 4.05 12.52 -8.78
N LEU A 24 4.38 11.46 -8.07
CA LEU A 24 4.87 11.49 -6.70
C LEU A 24 6.40 11.41 -6.69
N GLU A 25 7.06 12.55 -6.56
CA GLU A 25 8.51 12.62 -6.41
C GLU A 25 8.95 12.26 -4.99
N TYR A 26 10.03 11.49 -4.86
CA TYR A 26 10.63 11.20 -3.56
C TYR A 26 11.29 12.44 -2.97
N ASP A 27 10.93 12.79 -1.77
CA ASP A 27 11.28 14.07 -1.12
C ASP A 27 12.59 14.04 -0.30
N LEU A 28 13.34 12.94 -0.36
CA LEU A 28 14.62 12.80 0.32
C LEU A 28 15.72 12.40 -0.66
N ASP A 29 16.98 12.73 -0.32
CA ASP A 29 18.14 12.40 -1.15
C ASP A 29 18.45 10.90 -1.15
N LEU A 30 18.14 10.19 -0.05
CA LEU A 30 18.51 8.80 0.16
C LEU A 30 17.30 7.95 0.56
N PHE A 31 17.19 6.78 -0.04
CA PHE A 31 16.32 5.68 0.37
C PHE A 31 17.22 4.55 0.90
N ASN A 32 17.35 4.45 2.22
CA ASN A 32 18.22 3.47 2.86
C ASN A 32 17.43 2.20 3.20
N ILE A 33 18.07 1.06 3.06
CA ILE A 33 17.55 -0.25 3.45
C ILE A 33 18.54 -0.90 4.43
N VAL A 34 18.02 -1.33 5.57
CA VAL A 34 18.76 -2.14 6.56
C VAL A 34 18.20 -3.55 6.56
N ALA A 35 19.02 -4.53 6.21
CA ALA A 35 18.66 -5.96 6.28
C ALA A 35 18.87 -6.50 7.70
N VAL A 36 17.85 -7.15 8.25
CA VAL A 36 17.85 -7.73 9.60
C VAL A 36 17.42 -9.20 9.53
N ASP A 37 18.20 -10.10 10.11
CA ASP A 37 17.92 -11.54 10.06
C ASP A 37 16.75 -11.94 10.99
N ASP A 38 16.72 -11.39 12.21
CA ASP A 38 15.70 -11.66 13.22
C ASP A 38 14.63 -10.56 13.24
N PHE A 39 13.93 -10.36 12.12
CA PHE A 39 12.86 -9.40 12.00
C PHE A 39 11.49 -10.09 11.94
N ASN A 40 10.56 -9.72 12.82
CA ASN A 40 9.27 -10.37 12.97
C ASN A 40 8.29 -10.09 11.82
N MET A 41 8.54 -9.03 11.03
CA MET A 41 7.71 -8.59 9.90
C MET A 41 8.45 -8.84 8.58
N GLY A 42 7.80 -8.53 7.46
CA GLY A 42 8.43 -8.52 6.15
C GLY A 42 9.40 -7.35 6.01
N ALA A 43 8.90 -6.16 6.19
CA ALA A 43 9.67 -4.92 6.23
C ALA A 43 8.93 -3.85 7.05
N MET A 44 9.52 -2.65 7.14
CA MET A 44 8.95 -1.49 7.82
C MET A 44 9.42 -0.21 7.14
N GLU A 45 8.48 0.64 6.81
CA GLU A 45 8.62 1.88 6.03
C GLU A 45 9.21 3.07 6.81
N ASN A 46 10.08 2.87 7.78
CA ASN A 46 10.69 4.00 8.49
C ASN A 46 11.31 4.96 7.48
N LYS A 47 10.79 6.19 7.43
CA LYS A 47 11.14 7.16 6.40
C LYS A 47 12.64 7.36 6.29
N SER A 48 13.20 7.21 5.10
CA SER A 48 14.63 7.22 4.77
C SER A 48 15.46 6.03 5.29
N LEU A 49 15.02 5.27 6.28
CA LEU A 49 15.78 4.14 6.86
C LEU A 49 14.87 2.92 7.03
N ASN A 50 14.49 2.33 5.91
CA ASN A 50 13.60 1.18 5.87
C ASN A 50 14.28 -0.06 6.44
N ILE A 51 13.55 -0.87 7.21
CA ILE A 51 14.06 -2.10 7.80
C ILE A 51 13.41 -3.27 7.08
N PHE A 52 14.24 -4.19 6.59
CA PHE A 52 13.79 -5.37 5.84
C PHE A 52 14.24 -6.66 6.53
N ASN A 53 13.35 -7.63 6.58
CA ASN A 53 13.80 -9.00 6.80
C ASN A 53 14.79 -9.36 5.69
N SER A 54 15.97 -9.89 6.05
CA SER A 54 17.05 -10.14 5.11
C SER A 54 16.65 -11.01 3.91
N ARG A 55 15.73 -11.95 4.08
CA ARG A 55 15.18 -12.79 3.00
C ARG A 55 14.43 -12.00 1.91
N LEU A 56 13.98 -10.78 2.21
CA LEU A 56 13.22 -9.90 1.30
C LEU A 56 14.06 -8.81 0.66
N VAL A 57 15.39 -8.87 0.81
CA VAL A 57 16.31 -7.93 0.17
C VAL A 57 17.61 -8.62 -0.28
N LEU A 58 17.96 -9.74 0.34
CA LEU A 58 19.16 -10.51 0.01
C LEU A 58 18.76 -11.77 -0.77
N ALA A 59 19.15 -11.83 -2.04
CA ALA A 59 18.93 -12.97 -2.90
C ALA A 59 20.18 -13.27 -3.73
N THR A 60 20.45 -14.55 -3.97
CA THR A 60 21.52 -14.97 -4.88
C THR A 60 20.92 -15.83 -5.98
N PRO A 61 21.49 -15.80 -7.21
CA PRO A 61 21.02 -16.67 -8.30
C PRO A 61 21.04 -18.16 -7.98
N GLN A 62 21.84 -18.58 -6.99
CA GLN A 62 21.97 -19.96 -6.59
C GLN A 62 20.92 -20.41 -5.57
N SER A 63 20.33 -19.49 -4.83
CA SER A 63 19.41 -19.79 -3.71
C SER A 63 17.99 -19.26 -3.88
N ALA A 64 17.80 -18.26 -4.74
CA ALA A 64 16.50 -17.62 -4.93
C ALA A 64 15.74 -18.22 -6.11
N THR A 65 14.44 -18.37 -5.93
CA THR A 65 13.48 -18.72 -6.99
C THR A 65 12.92 -17.48 -7.66
N ASP A 66 12.21 -17.64 -8.78
CA ASP A 66 11.47 -16.52 -9.42
C ASP A 66 10.43 -15.90 -8.46
N ALA A 67 9.83 -16.73 -7.60
CA ALA A 67 8.89 -16.25 -6.58
C ALA A 67 9.58 -15.39 -5.52
N ASP A 68 10.82 -15.69 -5.14
CA ASP A 68 11.60 -14.88 -4.20
C ASP A 68 11.95 -13.51 -4.83
N TYR A 69 12.34 -13.48 -6.09
CA TYR A 69 12.60 -12.23 -6.81
C TYR A 69 11.34 -11.38 -6.95
N ALA A 70 10.20 -11.98 -7.27
CA ALA A 70 8.92 -11.29 -7.34
C ALA A 70 8.49 -10.74 -5.97
N ALA A 71 8.73 -11.49 -4.89
CA ALA A 71 8.46 -11.03 -3.53
C ALA A 71 9.35 -9.85 -3.12
N ILE A 72 10.64 -9.88 -3.46
CA ILE A 72 11.58 -8.77 -3.22
C ILE A 72 11.14 -7.53 -4.00
N GLU A 73 10.82 -7.66 -5.29
CA GLU A 73 10.32 -6.56 -6.11
C GLU A 73 9.08 -5.92 -5.48
N GLY A 74 8.09 -6.73 -5.10
CA GLY A 74 6.85 -6.25 -4.50
C GLY A 74 7.05 -5.55 -3.15
N VAL A 75 7.90 -6.11 -2.27
CA VAL A 75 8.12 -5.53 -0.93
C VAL A 75 8.97 -4.26 -1.01
N VAL A 76 9.98 -4.20 -1.87
CA VAL A 76 10.76 -2.96 -2.06
C VAL A 76 9.86 -1.83 -2.57
N ALA A 77 8.99 -2.11 -3.53
CA ALA A 77 7.99 -1.16 -4.02
C ALA A 77 6.99 -0.75 -2.93
N HIS A 78 6.49 -1.70 -2.14
CA HIS A 78 5.58 -1.45 -1.03
C HIS A 78 6.17 -0.44 -0.04
N GLU A 79 7.38 -0.68 0.45
CA GLU A 79 8.04 0.22 1.40
C GLU A 79 8.37 1.58 0.77
N TYR A 80 8.72 1.61 -0.51
CA TYR A 80 8.93 2.87 -1.22
C TYR A 80 7.63 3.69 -1.35
N PHE A 81 6.53 3.04 -1.70
CA PHE A 81 5.23 3.72 -1.88
C PHE A 81 4.64 4.24 -0.57
N HIS A 82 5.01 3.65 0.56
CA HIS A 82 4.69 4.18 1.87
C HIS A 82 5.23 5.60 2.10
N ASN A 83 6.19 6.07 1.32
CA ASN A 83 6.66 7.46 1.44
C ASN A 83 5.51 8.47 1.38
N TYR A 84 4.55 8.25 0.50
CA TYR A 84 3.32 9.05 0.42
C TYR A 84 2.18 8.42 1.21
N THR A 85 1.88 7.14 0.99
CA THR A 85 0.74 6.45 1.60
C THR A 85 1.15 5.77 2.92
N GLY A 86 1.34 6.57 3.94
CA GLY A 86 1.73 6.15 5.29
C GLY A 86 2.65 7.14 5.99
N ASN A 87 3.62 7.73 5.29
CA ASN A 87 4.59 8.66 5.87
C ASN A 87 4.17 10.12 5.66
N ARG A 88 4.04 10.59 4.42
CA ARG A 88 3.64 11.98 4.13
C ARG A 88 2.17 12.21 4.40
N VAL A 89 1.31 11.30 3.98
CA VAL A 89 -0.09 11.26 4.41
C VAL A 89 -0.23 10.07 5.35
N THR A 90 -0.32 10.34 6.65
CA THR A 90 -0.33 9.30 7.68
C THR A 90 -1.73 9.03 8.24
N CYS A 91 -1.89 7.93 8.95
CA CYS A 91 -3.14 7.60 9.62
C CYS A 91 -3.33 8.43 10.90
N ARG A 92 -4.51 9.04 11.08
CA ARG A 92 -4.85 9.78 12.29
C ARG A 92 -4.84 8.89 13.54
N ASP A 93 -5.28 7.67 13.37
CA ASP A 93 -5.33 6.65 14.40
C ASP A 93 -5.24 5.25 13.77
N TRP A 94 -5.11 4.23 14.61
CA TRP A 94 -4.92 2.86 14.15
C TRP A 94 -6.13 2.22 13.47
N PHE A 95 -7.33 2.78 13.62
CA PHE A 95 -8.50 2.30 12.89
C PHE A 95 -8.44 2.62 11.40
N GLN A 96 -7.58 3.57 11.02
CA GLN A 96 -7.37 4.00 9.63
C GLN A 96 -6.30 3.19 8.90
N LEU A 97 -5.80 2.09 9.47
CA LEU A 97 -4.63 1.36 9.00
C LEU A 97 -4.70 0.93 7.51
N SER A 98 -5.89 0.66 6.99
CA SER A 98 -6.10 0.34 5.57
C SER A 98 -5.75 1.49 4.62
N LEU A 99 -5.75 2.74 5.09
CA LEU A 99 -5.29 3.89 4.28
C LEU A 99 -3.80 3.87 4.00
N LYS A 100 -3.05 3.21 4.86
CA LYS A 100 -1.63 3.04 4.64
C LYS A 100 -1.37 1.66 4.02
N GLU A 101 -1.80 0.58 4.62
CA GLU A 101 -1.48 -0.76 4.15
C GLU A 101 -2.29 -1.18 2.90
N GLY A 102 -3.62 -1.07 2.95
CA GLY A 102 -4.46 -1.46 1.83
C GLY A 102 -4.21 -0.62 0.58
N LEU A 103 -4.04 0.71 0.74
CA LEU A 103 -3.73 1.60 -0.37
C LEU A 103 -2.33 1.32 -0.94
N THR A 104 -1.34 1.03 -0.10
CA THR A 104 0.01 0.70 -0.56
C THR A 104 0.07 -0.67 -1.23
N VAL A 105 -0.64 -1.69 -0.70
CA VAL A 105 -0.77 -3.00 -1.38
C VAL A 105 -1.42 -2.85 -2.75
N TYR A 106 -2.46 -2.03 -2.89
CA TYR A 106 -3.03 -1.74 -4.21
C TYR A 106 -1.98 -1.17 -5.17
N ARG A 107 -1.15 -0.24 -4.71
CA ARG A 107 -0.10 0.39 -5.53
C ARG A 107 1.02 -0.58 -5.90
N ASP A 108 1.49 -1.42 -4.96
CA ASP A 108 2.51 -2.43 -5.24
C ASP A 108 2.01 -3.53 -6.18
N GLN A 109 0.73 -3.90 -6.08
CA GLN A 109 0.10 -4.83 -7.02
C GLN A 109 0.03 -4.26 -8.44
N GLU A 110 -0.34 -2.99 -8.60
CA GLU A 110 -0.38 -2.32 -9.91
C GLU A 110 1.03 -2.17 -10.49
N PHE A 111 2.02 -1.79 -9.67
CA PHE A 111 3.43 -1.74 -10.06
C PHE A 111 3.93 -3.12 -10.54
N SER A 112 3.75 -4.16 -9.73
CA SER A 112 4.18 -5.52 -10.09
C SER A 112 3.47 -6.04 -11.36
N ALA A 113 2.22 -5.64 -11.57
CA ALA A 113 1.46 -5.97 -12.77
C ALA A 113 2.02 -5.28 -14.02
N ASP A 114 2.46 -4.02 -13.91
CA ASP A 114 3.07 -3.27 -15.00
C ASP A 114 4.51 -3.73 -15.30
N MET A 115 5.25 -4.13 -14.28
CA MET A 115 6.63 -4.63 -14.46
C MET A 115 6.68 -6.04 -15.05
N ASN A 116 5.63 -6.86 -14.83
CA ASN A 116 5.60 -8.27 -15.21
C ASN A 116 4.38 -8.61 -16.08
N SER A 117 3.54 -9.51 -15.61
CA SER A 117 2.32 -9.92 -16.29
C SER A 117 1.10 -9.57 -15.45
N ARG A 118 0.31 -8.60 -15.91
CA ARG A 118 -0.90 -8.15 -15.23
C ARG A 118 -1.89 -9.28 -14.95
N GLY A 119 -2.08 -10.18 -15.90
CA GLY A 119 -2.96 -11.34 -15.72
C GLY A 119 -2.45 -12.32 -14.67
N VAL A 120 -1.16 -12.65 -14.70
CA VAL A 120 -0.54 -13.59 -13.74
C VAL A 120 -0.52 -12.98 -12.33
N LYS A 121 -0.15 -11.69 -12.21
CA LYS A 121 -0.18 -10.99 -10.93
C LYS A 121 -1.58 -11.00 -10.34
N ARG A 122 -2.61 -10.63 -11.12
CA ARG A 122 -3.99 -10.62 -10.65
C ARG A 122 -4.51 -11.99 -10.22
N ILE A 123 -4.17 -13.06 -10.93
CA ILE A 123 -4.51 -14.44 -10.52
C ILE A 123 -3.88 -14.76 -9.16
N GLY A 124 -2.62 -14.40 -8.96
CA GLY A 124 -1.92 -14.57 -7.69
C GLY A 124 -2.58 -13.82 -6.54
N ASP A 125 -2.90 -12.54 -6.74
CA ASP A 125 -3.55 -11.68 -5.73
C ASP A 125 -4.94 -12.23 -5.34
N VAL A 126 -5.74 -12.61 -6.32
CA VAL A 126 -7.06 -13.23 -6.08
C VAL A 126 -6.92 -14.58 -5.38
N SER A 127 -5.92 -15.39 -5.74
CA SER A 127 -5.66 -16.64 -5.04
C SER A 127 -5.34 -16.40 -3.56
N ARG A 128 -4.45 -15.43 -3.26
CA ARG A 128 -4.11 -15.05 -1.90
C ARG A 128 -5.33 -14.54 -1.12
N LEU A 129 -6.13 -13.66 -1.71
CA LEU A 129 -7.37 -13.17 -1.13
C LEU A 129 -8.30 -14.33 -0.74
N ARG A 130 -8.54 -15.26 -1.68
CA ARG A 130 -9.48 -16.38 -1.46
C ARG A 130 -8.98 -17.42 -0.48
N THR A 131 -7.68 -17.72 -0.47
CA THR A 131 -7.12 -18.77 0.39
C THR A 131 -6.81 -18.28 1.80
N ALA A 132 -6.37 -17.04 1.97
CA ALA A 132 -5.96 -16.51 3.27
C ALA A 132 -7.02 -15.56 3.87
N GLN A 133 -7.49 -14.57 3.12
CA GLN A 133 -8.38 -13.54 3.66
C GLN A 133 -9.80 -14.08 3.86
N PHE A 134 -10.35 -14.84 2.92
CA PHE A 134 -11.67 -15.47 3.10
C PHE A 134 -11.68 -16.45 4.28
N ALA A 135 -10.58 -17.17 4.50
CA ALA A 135 -10.42 -18.03 5.67
C ALA A 135 -10.42 -17.23 6.98
N GLN A 136 -9.76 -16.06 7.01
CA GLN A 136 -9.79 -15.16 8.14
C GLN A 136 -11.19 -14.58 8.38
N ASP A 137 -11.89 -14.15 7.33
CA ASP A 137 -13.26 -13.61 7.41
C ASP A 137 -14.31 -14.66 7.88
N ALA A 138 -14.06 -15.92 7.61
CA ALA A 138 -14.92 -17.03 8.03
C ALA A 138 -14.60 -17.56 9.44
N GLY A 139 -13.54 -17.06 10.08
CA GLY A 139 -13.03 -17.55 11.36
C GLY A 139 -13.30 -16.61 12.53
N PRO A 140 -12.87 -17.01 13.73
CA PRO A 140 -13.07 -16.22 14.96
C PRO A 140 -12.27 -14.91 14.99
N MET A 141 -11.31 -14.75 14.05
CA MET A 141 -10.50 -13.53 13.89
C MET A 141 -11.07 -12.58 12.83
N ALA A 142 -12.31 -12.79 12.39
CA ALA A 142 -12.97 -11.92 11.43
C ALA A 142 -13.09 -10.49 11.98
N HIS A 143 -12.75 -9.51 11.13
CA HIS A 143 -12.87 -8.09 11.45
C HIS A 143 -12.99 -7.28 10.16
N PRO A 144 -13.58 -6.07 10.21
CA PRO A 144 -13.63 -5.20 9.04
C PRO A 144 -12.25 -4.62 8.71
N ILE A 145 -12.09 -4.10 7.48
CA ILE A 145 -10.88 -3.37 7.06
C ILE A 145 -10.66 -2.08 7.87
N ARG A 146 -11.71 -1.56 8.48
CA ARG A 146 -11.68 -0.50 9.49
C ARG A 146 -12.20 -1.06 10.81
N PRO A 147 -11.33 -1.54 11.69
CA PRO A 147 -11.72 -2.04 13.00
C PRO A 147 -12.37 -0.94 13.85
N GLU A 148 -13.27 -1.36 14.75
CA GLU A 148 -13.95 -0.43 15.66
C GLU A 148 -13.40 -0.48 17.10
N SER A 149 -12.66 -1.54 17.41
CA SER A 149 -12.01 -1.74 18.72
C SER A 149 -10.80 -2.65 18.59
N TYR A 150 -9.85 -2.55 19.50
CA TYR A 150 -8.71 -3.48 19.61
C TYR A 150 -8.20 -3.59 21.05
N ILE A 151 -7.62 -4.74 21.39
CA ILE A 151 -6.88 -4.94 22.63
C ILE A 151 -5.40 -4.65 22.40
N LYS A 152 -4.86 -5.15 21.28
CA LYS A 152 -3.48 -4.94 20.86
C LYS A 152 -3.43 -4.67 19.36
N MET A 153 -2.83 -3.55 18.99
CA MET A 153 -2.77 -3.05 17.62
C MET A 153 -2.11 -4.02 16.66
N ASP A 154 -1.03 -4.69 17.06
CA ASP A 154 -0.29 -5.64 16.22
C ASP A 154 -1.18 -6.71 15.58
N ASN A 155 -2.34 -7.00 16.19
CA ASN A 155 -3.30 -7.98 15.69
C ASN A 155 -4.04 -7.53 14.42
N PHE A 156 -3.92 -6.26 14.01
CA PHE A 156 -4.58 -5.72 12.82
C PHE A 156 -3.70 -5.62 11.57
N TYR A 157 -2.43 -5.96 11.67
CA TYR A 157 -1.58 -6.19 10.50
C TYR A 157 -1.93 -7.54 9.86
N THR A 158 -3.10 -7.60 9.24
CA THR A 158 -3.76 -8.83 8.80
C THR A 158 -4.00 -8.84 7.30
N VAL A 159 -4.20 -10.01 6.71
CA VAL A 159 -4.59 -10.14 5.30
C VAL A 159 -5.93 -9.42 5.01
N THR A 160 -6.77 -9.19 6.01
CA THR A 160 -7.99 -8.38 5.83
C THR A 160 -7.65 -6.92 5.59
N VAL A 161 -6.82 -6.30 6.41
CA VAL A 161 -6.43 -4.89 6.27
C VAL A 161 -5.60 -4.68 4.99
N TYR A 162 -4.69 -5.58 4.68
CA TYR A 162 -3.81 -5.51 3.51
C TYR A 162 -4.55 -5.86 2.21
N GLU A 163 -4.98 -7.12 2.07
CA GLU A 163 -5.49 -7.63 0.80
C GLU A 163 -6.95 -7.20 0.53
N LYS A 164 -7.85 -7.34 1.51
CA LYS A 164 -9.23 -6.84 1.35
C LYS A 164 -9.25 -5.31 1.31
N GLY A 165 -8.39 -4.62 2.06
CA GLY A 165 -8.19 -3.18 1.96
C GLY A 165 -7.79 -2.76 0.55
N ALA A 166 -6.82 -3.45 -0.07
CA ALA A 166 -6.42 -3.21 -1.46
C ALA A 166 -7.57 -3.45 -2.46
N GLU A 167 -8.39 -4.49 -2.25
CA GLU A 167 -9.54 -4.76 -3.11
C GLU A 167 -10.62 -3.67 -2.99
N VAL A 168 -10.82 -3.08 -1.82
CA VAL A 168 -11.71 -1.92 -1.66
C VAL A 168 -11.16 -0.71 -2.41
N VAL A 169 -9.86 -0.45 -2.36
CA VAL A 169 -9.22 0.61 -3.17
C VAL A 169 -9.38 0.33 -4.65
N ARG A 170 -9.17 -0.90 -5.10
CA ARG A 170 -9.38 -1.32 -6.49
C ARG A 170 -10.82 -1.13 -6.94
N MET A 171 -11.78 -1.29 -6.04
CA MET A 171 -13.19 -1.02 -6.34
C MET A 171 -13.43 0.46 -6.63
N TYR A 172 -12.76 1.40 -5.95
CA TYR A 172 -12.80 2.82 -6.31
C TYR A 172 -12.30 3.05 -7.74
N GLU A 173 -11.16 2.47 -8.11
CA GLU A 173 -10.66 2.58 -9.49
C GLU A 173 -11.66 1.99 -10.51
N THR A 174 -12.26 0.84 -10.19
CA THR A 174 -13.24 0.21 -11.06
C THR A 174 -14.48 1.08 -11.28
N LEU A 175 -14.96 1.74 -10.22
CA LEU A 175 -16.16 2.59 -10.28
C LEU A 175 -15.89 3.95 -10.93
N LEU A 176 -14.74 4.55 -10.69
CA LEU A 176 -14.37 5.88 -11.17
C LEU A 176 -13.65 5.85 -12.53
N GLY A 177 -13.17 4.68 -12.93
CA GLY A 177 -12.20 4.53 -14.01
C GLY A 177 -10.81 5.04 -13.61
N LYS A 178 -9.78 4.68 -14.38
CA LYS A 178 -8.38 5.06 -14.08
C LYS A 178 -8.20 6.57 -13.96
N ASP A 179 -8.76 7.35 -14.87
CA ASP A 179 -8.63 8.81 -14.86
C ASP A 179 -9.34 9.45 -13.66
N GLY A 180 -10.51 8.93 -13.29
CA GLY A 180 -11.24 9.41 -12.11
C GLY A 180 -10.53 9.06 -10.81
N PHE A 181 -10.01 7.84 -10.71
CA PHE A 181 -9.22 7.43 -9.57
C PHE A 181 -7.94 8.25 -9.44
N ARG A 182 -7.22 8.49 -10.56
CA ARG A 182 -6.03 9.33 -10.57
C ARG A 182 -6.33 10.76 -10.08
N LYS A 183 -7.41 11.39 -10.54
CA LYS A 183 -7.84 12.72 -10.06
C LYS A 183 -8.13 12.71 -8.56
N GLY A 184 -8.76 11.65 -8.06
CA GLY A 184 -9.01 11.46 -6.64
C GLY A 184 -7.74 11.36 -5.82
N MET A 185 -6.76 10.58 -6.30
CA MET A 185 -5.44 10.45 -5.67
C MET A 185 -4.68 11.78 -5.65
N ASP A 186 -4.65 12.51 -6.78
CA ASP A 186 -4.02 13.82 -6.87
C ASP A 186 -4.62 14.80 -5.85
N LEU A 187 -5.95 14.83 -5.74
CA LEU A 187 -6.63 15.70 -4.78
C LEU A 187 -6.39 15.26 -3.33
N TYR A 188 -6.33 13.94 -3.08
CA TYR A 188 -6.01 13.40 -1.76
C TYR A 188 -4.62 13.84 -1.28
N PHE A 189 -3.60 13.69 -2.12
CA PHE A 189 -2.26 14.14 -1.78
C PHE A 189 -2.16 15.66 -1.68
N GLN A 190 -2.79 16.40 -2.60
CA GLN A 190 -2.78 17.85 -2.55
C GLN A 190 -3.40 18.41 -1.25
N ARG A 191 -4.47 17.79 -0.76
CA ARG A 191 -5.17 18.22 0.46
C ARG A 191 -4.47 17.84 1.74
N HIS A 192 -3.83 16.67 1.75
CA HIS A 192 -3.46 15.99 2.98
C HIS A 192 -1.97 15.73 3.15
N ASP A 193 -1.12 16.24 2.27
CA ASP A 193 0.33 16.14 2.42
C ASP A 193 0.78 16.74 3.76
N GLY A 194 1.54 15.97 4.53
CA GLY A 194 1.98 16.34 5.88
C GLY A 194 0.89 16.21 6.97
N GLN A 195 -0.25 15.60 6.67
CA GLN A 195 -1.36 15.46 7.61
C GLN A 195 -1.64 14.01 8.01
N ALA A 196 -2.34 13.88 9.16
CA ALA A 196 -2.88 12.63 9.66
C ALA A 196 -4.40 12.57 9.34
N VAL A 197 -4.82 11.54 8.59
CA VAL A 197 -6.13 11.48 7.94
C VAL A 197 -6.96 10.24 8.32
N THR A 198 -8.22 10.27 7.90
CA THR A 198 -9.19 9.20 8.06
C THR A 198 -9.60 8.61 6.71
N THR A 199 -10.31 7.48 6.75
CA THR A 199 -10.92 6.88 5.57
C THR A 199 -11.96 7.81 4.93
N GLU A 200 -12.63 8.65 5.72
CA GLU A 200 -13.57 9.66 5.25
C GLU A 200 -12.88 10.75 4.44
N ASP A 201 -11.66 11.16 4.82
CA ASP A 201 -10.89 12.16 4.07
C ASP A 201 -10.49 11.62 2.69
N PHE A 202 -10.09 10.34 2.63
CA PHE A 202 -9.82 9.67 1.35
C PHE A 202 -11.07 9.59 0.48
N PHE A 203 -12.19 9.15 1.05
CA PHE A 203 -13.47 9.07 0.35
C PHE A 203 -13.92 10.43 -0.18
N ALA A 204 -13.81 11.49 0.64
CA ALA A 204 -14.15 12.85 0.24
C ALA A 204 -13.29 13.34 -0.94
N ALA A 205 -11.99 13.06 -0.92
CA ALA A 205 -11.12 13.42 -2.05
C ALA A 205 -11.50 12.70 -3.34
N MET A 206 -11.81 11.39 -3.28
CA MET A 206 -12.28 10.62 -4.43
C MET A 206 -13.60 11.15 -4.99
N ALA A 207 -14.55 11.47 -4.12
CA ALA A 207 -15.86 11.98 -4.49
C ALA A 207 -15.78 13.38 -5.10
N ASP A 208 -15.09 14.31 -4.44
CA ASP A 208 -14.98 15.70 -4.85
C ASP A 208 -14.26 15.84 -6.21
N ALA A 209 -13.19 15.06 -6.41
CA ALA A 209 -12.44 15.09 -7.66
C ALA A 209 -13.26 14.61 -8.87
N ASN A 210 -14.32 13.82 -8.62
CA ASN A 210 -15.15 13.23 -9.66
C ASN A 210 -16.58 13.82 -9.73
N GLY A 211 -16.87 14.86 -8.94
CA GLY A 211 -18.18 15.50 -8.90
C GLY A 211 -19.30 14.56 -8.40
N ALA A 212 -18.95 13.53 -7.64
CA ALA A 212 -19.92 12.61 -7.08
C ALA A 212 -20.64 13.25 -5.89
N ASP A 213 -21.95 13.43 -5.97
CA ASP A 213 -22.78 13.86 -4.84
C ASP A 213 -22.93 12.69 -3.84
N THR A 214 -22.03 12.64 -2.87
CA THR A 214 -22.02 11.58 -1.85
C THR A 214 -22.98 11.87 -0.68
N GLY A 215 -23.64 13.01 -0.66
CA GLY A 215 -24.40 13.48 0.51
C GLY A 215 -23.54 13.84 1.73
N TYR A 216 -22.25 13.48 1.72
CA TYR A 216 -21.33 13.73 2.82
C TYR A 216 -21.07 15.23 3.05
N GLN A 217 -21.00 16.01 1.98
CA GLN A 217 -20.88 17.48 2.08
C GLN A 217 -22.11 18.12 2.71
N ARG A 218 -23.32 17.57 2.46
CA ARG A 218 -24.57 18.10 3.04
C ARG A 218 -24.67 17.83 4.55
N MET A 219 -24.10 16.74 5.06
CA MET A 219 -24.10 16.43 6.49
C MET A 219 -23.17 17.37 7.28
N ASN A 220 -22.02 17.73 6.72
CA ASN A 220 -21.06 18.62 7.38
C ASN A 220 -21.44 20.12 7.29
N GLN A 221 -22.25 20.52 6.32
CA GLN A 221 -22.73 21.89 6.21
C GLN A 221 -23.96 22.18 7.08
N ASN A 222 -24.69 21.17 7.52
CA ASN A 222 -25.91 21.30 8.34
C ASN A 222 -25.68 20.95 9.82
N GLY A 223 -24.46 20.70 10.25
CA GLY A 223 -24.07 20.32 11.62
C GLY A 223 -23.33 21.40 12.40
N GLY A 224 -23.57 22.67 12.08
CA GLY A 224 -23.09 23.85 12.83
C GLY A 224 -24.21 24.55 13.56
#